data_7ebf376d21db9d958c9e525a18f96c48
#
_entry.id   7ebf376d21db9d958c9e525a18f96c48
#
_cell.length_a   1.000
_cell.length_b   1.000
_cell.length_c   1.000
_cell.angle_alpha   90.00
_cell.angle_beta   90.00
_cell.angle_gamma   90.00
#
_symmetry.space_group_name_H-M   'P 1'
#
loop_
_entity.id
_entity.type
_entity.pdbx_description
1 polymer ?
#
loop_
_entity_poly.entity_id
_entity_poly.type
_entity_poly.pdbx_seq_one_letter_code
_entity_poly.pdbx_strand_id
1 'polypeptide(L)'
;ILENTILLLIPSSNPDGIDIVANWYRKTLNTKSEGSAPPELYHHYAGHDNNRDWFMMNLRETRNITKLYWQEWFPQIVFDVHQ
;
A
#
# COMPACT_ATOMS: atom_id res chain seq x y z
N ILE A 1 1.51 0.01 -26.82
CA ILE A 1 0.72 -0.67 -25.77
C ILE A 1 -0.48 0.21 -25.39
N LEU A 2 -0.29 1.50 -25.11
CA LEU A 2 -1.37 2.38 -24.62
C LEU A 2 -2.46 2.72 -25.66
N GLU A 3 -2.24 2.47 -26.92
CA GLU A 3 -3.24 2.73 -27.99
C GLU A 3 -4.51 1.87 -27.82
N ASN A 4 -4.36 0.68 -27.24
CA ASN A 4 -5.45 -0.29 -27.07
C ASN A 4 -5.59 -0.79 -25.64
N THR A 5 -5.06 -0.03 -24.67
CA THR A 5 -5.02 -0.46 -23.27
C THR A 5 -5.35 0.72 -22.37
N ILE A 6 -6.23 0.50 -21.42
CA ILE A 6 -6.46 1.43 -20.31
C ILE A 6 -5.52 1.02 -19.18
N LEU A 7 -4.68 1.93 -18.74
CA LEU A 7 -3.81 1.74 -17.59
C LEU A 7 -4.39 2.46 -16.37
N LEU A 8 -4.72 1.69 -15.34
CA LEU A 8 -5.07 2.22 -14.02
C LEU A 8 -3.82 2.17 -13.14
N LEU A 9 -3.34 3.32 -12.74
CA LEU A 9 -2.17 3.44 -11.88
C LEU A 9 -2.58 3.84 -10.47
N ILE A 10 -2.27 2.99 -9.50
CA ILE A 10 -2.42 3.28 -8.06
C ILE A 10 -1.00 3.51 -7.51
N PRO A 11 -0.58 4.77 -7.32
CA PRO A 11 0.80 5.07 -6.89
C PRO A 11 1.11 4.55 -5.49
N SER A 12 0.11 4.46 -4.64
CA SER A 12 0.20 3.91 -3.30
C SER A 12 -1.13 3.33 -2.86
N SER A 13 -1.10 2.11 -2.38
CA SER A 13 -2.25 1.48 -1.71
C SER A 13 -2.31 1.79 -0.21
N ASN A 14 -1.22 2.33 0.37
CA ASN A 14 -1.12 2.67 1.79
C ASN A 14 -0.26 3.95 1.96
N PRO A 15 -0.84 5.14 1.74
CA PRO A 15 -0.08 6.39 1.85
C PRO A 15 0.44 6.65 3.27
N ASP A 16 -0.34 6.33 4.29
CA ASP A 16 0.08 6.48 5.70
C ASP A 16 1.29 5.59 6.01
N GLY A 17 1.30 4.36 5.50
CA GLY A 17 2.43 3.45 5.65
C GLY A 17 3.69 3.95 4.97
N ILE A 18 3.58 4.57 3.81
CA ILE A 18 4.73 5.22 3.14
C ILE A 18 5.30 6.33 4.02
N ASP A 19 4.45 7.17 4.60
CA ASP A 19 4.90 8.26 5.47
C ASP A 19 5.56 7.73 6.75
N ILE A 20 5.01 6.71 7.38
CA ILE A 20 5.62 6.05 8.55
C ILE A 20 7.03 5.56 8.22
N VAL A 21 7.19 4.80 7.14
CA VAL A 21 8.47 4.21 6.75
C VAL A 21 9.47 5.30 6.32
N ALA A 22 9.04 6.23 5.48
CA ALA A 22 9.91 7.30 4.98
C ALA A 22 10.38 8.22 6.10
N ASN A 23 9.52 8.57 7.04
CA ASN A 23 9.87 9.41 8.18
C ASN A 23 10.81 8.67 9.14
N TRP A 24 10.58 7.38 9.36
CA TRP A 24 11.50 6.57 10.15
C TRP A 24 12.87 6.49 9.50
N TYR A 25 12.94 6.20 8.21
CA TYR A 25 14.20 6.17 7.46
C TYR A 25 14.96 7.49 7.56
N ARG A 26 14.29 8.62 7.30
CA ARG A 26 14.92 9.95 7.43
C ARG A 26 15.45 10.22 8.85
N LYS A 27 14.71 9.82 9.87
CA LYS A 27 15.10 9.99 11.27
C LYS A 27 16.29 9.12 11.65
N THR A 28 16.44 7.96 11.05
CA THR A 28 17.50 6.99 11.37
C THR A 28 18.70 7.04 10.43
N LEU A 29 18.65 7.89 9.40
CA LEU A 29 19.70 8.05 8.40
C LEU A 29 21.04 8.36 9.07
N ASN A 30 22.11 7.67 8.64
CA ASN A 30 23.47 7.75 9.19
C ASN A 30 23.57 7.34 10.68
N THR A 31 22.61 6.59 11.19
CA THR A 31 22.67 6.00 12.54
C THR A 31 22.79 4.48 12.47
N LYS A 32 23.00 3.83 13.63
CA LYS A 32 23.00 2.36 13.72
C LYS A 32 21.65 1.72 13.40
N SER A 33 20.59 2.51 13.37
CA SER A 33 19.22 2.06 13.10
C SER A 33 18.79 2.30 11.65
N GLU A 34 19.69 2.80 10.80
CA GLU A 34 19.39 2.98 9.39
C GLU A 34 19.00 1.65 8.75
N GLY A 35 17.90 1.65 7.99
CA GLY A 35 17.36 0.45 7.34
C GLY A 35 16.61 -0.50 8.29
N SER A 36 16.51 -0.20 9.59
CA SER A 36 15.68 -0.99 10.50
C SER A 36 14.19 -0.72 10.26
N ALA A 37 13.34 -1.71 10.61
CA ALA A 37 11.90 -1.52 10.57
C ALA A 37 11.45 -0.43 11.55
N PRO A 38 10.43 0.38 11.18
CA PRO A 38 9.84 1.33 12.11
C PRO A 38 9.23 0.60 13.31
N PRO A 39 9.17 1.26 14.49
CA PRO A 39 8.58 0.67 15.69
C PRO A 39 7.05 0.55 15.62
N GLU A 40 6.43 1.22 14.66
CA GLU A 40 4.99 1.17 14.40
C GLU A 40 4.69 0.21 13.26
N LEU A 41 3.51 -0.39 13.28
CA LEU A 41 2.97 -1.09 12.12
C LEU A 41 2.72 -0.11 10.97
N TYR A 42 2.64 -0.61 9.76
CA TYR A 42 2.45 0.19 8.54
C TYR A 42 1.06 0.84 8.44
N HIS A 43 0.32 0.89 9.54
CA HIS A 43 -1.01 1.47 9.61
C HIS A 43 -1.31 2.03 11.01
N HIS A 44 -1.85 3.26 11.07
CA HIS A 44 -2.15 3.93 12.33
C HIS A 44 -3.40 3.38 13.06
N TYR A 45 -4.30 2.72 12.35
CA TYR A 45 -5.66 2.44 12.83
C TYR A 45 -5.94 0.96 13.04
N ALA A 46 -5.05 0.08 12.65
CA ALA A 46 -5.24 -1.35 12.75
C ALA A 46 -3.97 -2.06 13.24
N GLY A 47 -4.14 -3.20 13.90
CA GLY A 47 -3.04 -4.04 14.36
C GLY A 47 -2.49 -4.99 13.29
N HIS A 48 -2.74 -4.71 12.02
CA HIS A 48 -2.26 -5.50 10.88
C HIS A 48 -2.02 -4.60 9.67
N ASP A 49 -1.20 -5.04 8.74
CA ASP A 49 -0.94 -4.32 7.49
C ASP A 49 -2.05 -4.57 6.45
N ASN A 50 -2.06 -3.74 5.39
CA ASN A 50 -3.05 -3.84 4.32
C ASN A 50 -3.00 -5.20 3.62
N ASN A 51 -1.82 -5.81 3.49
CA ASN A 51 -1.64 -7.10 2.86
C ASN A 51 -2.21 -8.27 3.69
N ARG A 52 -2.68 -8.03 4.90
CA ARG A 52 -3.40 -9.00 5.74
C ARG A 52 -4.90 -8.71 5.83
N ASP A 53 -5.38 -7.70 5.11
CA ASP A 53 -6.74 -7.22 5.22
C ASP A 53 -7.67 -7.63 4.06
N TRP A 54 -7.14 -8.26 3.01
CA TRP A 54 -7.89 -8.58 1.79
C TRP A 54 -9.11 -9.48 2.00
N PHE A 55 -9.08 -10.33 3.00
CA PHE A 55 -10.23 -11.19 3.33
C PHE A 55 -11.20 -10.54 4.33
N MET A 56 -10.73 -9.61 5.15
CA MET A 56 -11.54 -8.91 6.15
C MET A 56 -12.12 -7.61 5.64
N MET A 57 -11.37 -6.88 4.81
CA MET A 57 -11.71 -5.57 4.25
C MET A 57 -12.09 -4.56 5.34
N ASN A 58 -11.36 -4.56 6.45
CA ASN A 58 -11.58 -3.62 7.55
C ASN A 58 -11.04 -2.24 7.25
N LEU A 59 -9.93 -2.18 6.52
CA LEU A 59 -9.26 -0.93 6.17
C LEU A 59 -9.97 -0.23 4.99
N ARG A 60 -9.98 1.08 5.03
CA ARG A 60 -10.56 1.89 3.96
C ARG A 60 -9.81 1.70 2.64
N GLU A 61 -8.51 1.61 2.71
CA GLU A 61 -7.61 1.38 1.57
C GLU A 61 -7.98 0.09 0.84
N THR A 62 -8.11 -1.01 1.56
CA THR A 62 -8.49 -2.31 1.00
C THR A 62 -9.88 -2.27 0.37
N ARG A 63 -10.85 -1.61 1.04
CA ARG A 63 -12.20 -1.44 0.49
C ARG A 63 -12.20 -0.62 -0.79
N ASN A 64 -11.41 0.45 -0.85
CA ASN A 64 -11.33 1.29 -2.04
C ASN A 64 -10.73 0.54 -3.22
N ILE A 65 -9.66 -0.22 -3.01
CA ILE A 65 -9.03 -1.02 -4.07
C ILE A 65 -9.98 -2.16 -4.50
N THR A 66 -10.63 -2.82 -3.56
CA THR A 66 -11.62 -3.86 -3.86
C THR A 66 -12.78 -3.32 -4.70
N LYS A 67 -13.28 -2.14 -4.35
CA LYS A 67 -14.33 -1.47 -5.13
C LYS A 67 -13.86 -1.18 -6.56
N LEU A 68 -12.64 -0.64 -6.70
CA LEU A 68 -12.04 -0.38 -8.00
C LEU A 68 -11.95 -1.66 -8.85
N TYR A 69 -11.47 -2.76 -8.27
CA TYR A 69 -11.25 -4.01 -9.01
C TYR A 69 -12.55 -4.75 -9.35
N TRP A 70 -13.51 -4.79 -8.44
CA TRP A 70 -14.65 -5.71 -8.53
C TRP A 70 -15.99 -5.01 -8.78
N GLN A 71 -16.04 -3.70 -8.80
CA GLN A 71 -17.27 -2.95 -9.01
C GLN A 71 -17.17 -1.91 -10.12
N GLU A 72 -16.00 -1.30 -10.31
CA GLU A 72 -15.85 -0.18 -11.23
C GLU A 72 -15.13 -0.54 -12.54
N TRP A 73 -14.03 -1.27 -12.47
CA TRP A 73 -13.15 -1.44 -13.63
C TRP A 73 -12.96 -2.87 -14.11
N PHE A 74 -13.06 -3.88 -13.25
CA PHE A 74 -12.87 -5.29 -13.62
C PHE A 74 -11.58 -5.53 -14.44
N PRO A 75 -10.39 -5.13 -13.95
CA PRO A 75 -9.17 -5.21 -14.73
C PRO A 75 -8.86 -6.66 -15.13
N GLN A 76 -8.44 -6.87 -16.39
CA GLN A 76 -8.04 -8.20 -16.88
C GLN A 76 -6.68 -8.62 -16.34
N ILE A 77 -5.83 -7.66 -16.01
CA ILE A 77 -4.50 -7.90 -15.44
C ILE A 77 -4.33 -6.96 -14.26
N VAL A 78 -3.89 -7.50 -13.15
CA VAL A 78 -3.44 -6.74 -11.97
C VAL A 78 -1.96 -7.03 -11.78
N PHE A 79 -1.17 -5.97 -11.73
CA PHE A 79 0.26 -6.05 -11.44
C PHE A 79 0.55 -5.32 -10.14
N ASP A 80 0.95 -6.06 -9.12
CA ASP A 80 1.30 -5.53 -7.81
C ASP A 80 2.82 -5.49 -7.67
N VAL A 81 3.37 -4.29 -7.49
CA VAL A 81 4.80 -4.10 -7.21
C VAL A 81 5.01 -4.32 -5.71
N HIS A 82 5.54 -5.47 -5.39
CA HIS A 82 5.75 -5.96 -4.02
C HIS A 82 7.23 -6.08 -3.69
N GLN A 83 7.58 -6.03 -2.38
CA GLN A 83 8.95 -6.26 -1.92
C GLN A 83 9.32 -7.73 -2.00
#